data_7e0d3c10251f78cf26b74321aca42a78
#
_entry.id   7e0d3c10251f78cf26b74321aca42a78
#
_cell.length_a   1.000
_cell.length_b   1.000
_cell.length_c   1.000
_cell.angle_alpha   90.00
_cell.angle_beta   90.00
_cell.angle_gamma   90.00
#
_symmetry.space_group_name_H-M   'P 1'
#
loop_
_entity.id
_entity.type
_entity.pdbx_description
1 polymer ?
#
loop_
_entity_poly.entity_id
_entity_poly.type
_entity_poly.pdbx_seq_one_letter_code
_entity_poly.pdbx_strand_id
1 'polypeptide(L)'
;MPFNPFAWLQQASHMTDVNERAERALELAGLQNRRQAIAGAASHGEQRQLEIAMTLATEPQVLLLDEPLAGMGVAEAESMVQLLLRLKPLHAMMLVEHDMDAVFALADHLTVMVNGQVIASGLPADVRANEGVQAAYLGEDH
;
A
#
# COMPACT_ATOMS: atom_id res chain seq x y z
N MET A 1 12.58 17.23 19.04
CA MET A 1 14.03 16.92 18.83
C MET A 1 14.82 18.19 18.90
N PRO A 2 15.95 18.27 19.62
CA PRO A 2 16.80 19.46 19.58
C PRO A 2 17.38 19.61 18.16
N PHE A 3 17.29 20.82 17.61
CA PHE A 3 17.87 21.16 16.32
C PHE A 3 19.40 21.04 16.39
N ASN A 4 19.98 20.09 15.64
CA ASN A 4 21.42 19.96 15.51
C ASN A 4 21.86 20.59 14.17
N PRO A 5 22.50 21.76 14.17
CA PRO A 5 22.89 22.49 12.96
C PRO A 5 23.97 21.77 12.13
N PHE A 6 24.60 20.72 12.68
CA PHE A 6 25.64 19.93 12.00
C PHE A 6 25.13 18.55 11.54
N ALA A 7 23.85 18.24 11.72
CA ALA A 7 23.28 16.94 11.33
C ALA A 7 23.46 16.64 9.83
N TRP A 8 23.51 17.68 8.98
CA TRP A 8 23.76 17.55 7.54
C TRP A 8 25.17 17.12 7.16
N LEU A 9 26.13 17.20 8.11
CA LEU A 9 27.51 16.72 7.91
C LEU A 9 27.64 15.24 8.27
N GLN A 10 26.66 14.64 8.93
CA GLN A 10 26.69 13.21 9.29
C GLN A 10 26.12 12.40 8.14
N GLN A 11 26.82 11.31 7.75
CA GLN A 11 26.24 10.35 6.82
C GLN A 11 25.06 9.68 7.49
N ALA A 12 23.91 9.61 6.82
CA ALA A 12 22.69 8.99 7.35
C ALA A 12 22.91 7.54 7.84
N SER A 13 23.82 6.81 7.20
CA SER A 13 24.21 5.44 7.59
C SER A 13 24.85 5.33 8.99
N HIS A 14 25.26 6.44 9.59
CA HIS A 14 25.82 6.50 10.94
C HIS A 14 24.80 6.99 12.00
N MET A 15 23.58 7.30 11.59
CA MET A 15 22.49 7.73 12.47
C MET A 15 21.68 6.50 12.91
N THR A 16 21.91 6.02 14.12
CA THR A 16 21.31 4.78 14.64
C THR A 16 19.79 4.81 14.58
N ASP A 17 19.16 5.90 14.98
CA ASP A 17 17.69 6.08 14.96
C ASP A 17 17.10 6.04 13.55
N VAL A 18 17.79 6.62 12.58
CA VAL A 18 17.37 6.60 11.16
C VAL A 18 17.48 5.19 10.59
N ASN A 19 18.59 4.49 10.89
CA ASN A 19 18.79 3.12 10.44
C ASN A 19 17.75 2.16 11.05
N GLU A 20 17.46 2.28 12.35
CA GLU A 20 16.45 1.45 13.01
C GLU A 20 15.05 1.66 12.42
N ARG A 21 14.68 2.91 12.07
CA ARG A 21 13.41 3.20 11.38
C ARG A 21 13.39 2.58 9.98
N ALA A 22 14.49 2.73 9.22
CA ALA A 22 14.60 2.14 7.90
C ALA A 22 14.52 0.61 7.94
N GLU A 23 15.18 -0.04 8.90
CA GLU A 23 15.13 -1.50 9.07
C GLU A 23 13.72 -1.97 9.44
N ARG A 24 13.04 -1.31 10.38
CA ARG A 24 11.63 -1.61 10.72
C ARG A 24 10.70 -1.44 9.51
N ALA A 25 10.88 -0.38 8.74
CA ALA A 25 10.07 -0.12 7.56
C ALA A 25 10.27 -1.20 6.47
N LEU A 26 11.52 -1.63 6.24
CA LEU A 26 11.83 -2.73 5.32
C LEU A 26 11.24 -4.06 5.79
N GLU A 27 11.28 -4.33 7.09
CA GLU A 27 10.70 -5.54 7.67
C GLU A 27 9.17 -5.55 7.49
N LEU A 28 8.49 -4.45 7.82
CA LEU A 28 7.05 -4.29 7.63
C LEU A 28 6.64 -4.45 6.17
N ALA A 29 7.44 -3.95 5.25
CA ALA A 29 7.22 -4.07 3.80
C ALA A 29 7.65 -5.43 3.20
N GLY A 30 8.23 -6.33 4.00
CA GLY A 30 8.68 -7.64 3.53
C GLY A 30 10.00 -7.63 2.75
N LEU A 31 10.79 -6.56 2.88
CA LEU A 31 12.06 -6.33 2.15
C LEU A 31 13.32 -6.52 3.03
N GLN A 32 13.22 -7.10 4.23
CA GLN A 32 14.34 -7.26 5.17
C GLN A 32 15.55 -7.97 4.55
N ASN A 33 15.33 -8.90 3.63
CA ASN A 33 16.41 -9.65 2.95
C ASN A 33 17.00 -8.90 1.75
N ARG A 34 16.42 -7.72 1.40
CA ARG A 34 16.82 -6.90 0.26
C ARG A 34 17.51 -5.59 0.66
N ARG A 35 17.83 -5.40 1.94
CA ARG A 35 18.40 -4.15 2.50
C ARG A 35 19.69 -3.67 1.81
N GLN A 36 20.49 -4.58 1.25
CA GLN A 36 21.72 -4.26 0.53
C GLN A 36 21.56 -4.27 -0.99
N ALA A 37 20.36 -4.53 -1.50
CA ALA A 37 20.12 -4.53 -2.92
C ALA A 37 20.09 -3.11 -3.51
N ILE A 38 20.48 -3.00 -4.77
CA ILE A 38 20.37 -1.74 -5.51
C ILE A 38 18.89 -1.57 -5.90
N ALA A 39 18.25 -0.47 -5.46
CA ALA A 39 16.83 -0.21 -5.70
C ALA A 39 16.45 -0.24 -7.18
N GLY A 40 17.33 0.26 -8.07
CA GLY A 40 17.10 0.25 -9.52
C GLY A 40 17.15 -1.15 -10.18
N ALA A 41 17.60 -2.18 -9.45
CA ALA A 41 17.60 -3.57 -9.92
C ALA A 41 16.45 -4.39 -9.32
N ALA A 42 15.57 -3.78 -8.53
CA ALA A 42 14.40 -4.42 -7.94
C ALA A 42 13.32 -4.71 -8.99
N SER A 43 12.54 -5.78 -8.80
CA SER A 43 11.34 -6.04 -9.61
C SER A 43 10.30 -4.93 -9.41
N HIS A 44 9.30 -4.88 -10.28
CA HIS A 44 8.25 -3.87 -10.16
C HIS A 44 7.50 -3.99 -8.82
N GLY A 45 7.16 -5.20 -8.39
CA GLY A 45 6.56 -5.47 -7.09
C GLY A 45 7.46 -5.06 -5.92
N GLU A 46 8.77 -5.36 -5.98
CA GLU A 46 9.74 -4.91 -4.97
C GLU A 46 9.87 -3.39 -4.91
N GLN A 47 9.80 -2.70 -6.06
CA GLN A 47 9.81 -1.23 -6.11
C GLN A 47 8.59 -0.64 -5.41
N ARG A 48 7.39 -1.20 -5.63
CA ARG A 48 6.18 -0.79 -4.92
C ARG A 48 6.24 -1.08 -3.42
N GLN A 49 6.78 -2.24 -3.03
CA GLN A 49 7.04 -2.52 -1.61
C GLN A 49 8.02 -1.52 -1.00
N LEU A 50 9.04 -1.10 -1.74
CA LEU A 50 9.99 -0.09 -1.29
C LEU A 50 9.34 1.29 -1.13
N GLU A 51 8.45 1.71 -2.03
CA GLU A 51 7.67 2.95 -1.89
C GLU A 51 6.83 2.93 -0.61
N ILE A 52 6.18 1.80 -0.30
CA ILE A 52 5.45 1.62 0.95
C ILE A 52 6.42 1.67 2.14
N ALA A 53 7.57 1.00 2.08
CA ALA A 53 8.58 1.06 3.14
C ALA A 53 9.06 2.49 3.41
N MET A 54 9.32 3.28 2.38
CA MET A 54 9.71 4.69 2.52
C MET A 54 8.61 5.50 3.23
N THR A 55 7.35 5.24 2.90
CA THR A 55 6.21 5.87 3.59
C THR A 55 6.14 5.43 5.05
N LEU A 56 6.27 4.13 5.33
CA LEU A 56 6.23 3.57 6.68
C LEU A 56 7.37 4.10 7.57
N ALA A 57 8.54 4.40 6.99
CA ALA A 57 9.67 4.98 7.73
C ALA A 57 9.35 6.37 8.33
N THR A 58 8.32 7.07 7.83
CA THR A 58 7.82 8.32 8.40
C THR A 58 6.88 8.11 9.60
N GLU A 59 6.61 6.86 9.96
CA GLU A 59 5.70 6.46 11.05
C GLU A 59 4.29 7.09 10.91
N PRO A 60 3.61 6.94 9.76
CA PRO A 60 2.32 7.58 9.51
C PRO A 60 1.22 6.87 10.30
N GLN A 61 0.19 7.62 10.71
CA GLN A 61 -1.04 7.05 11.26
C GLN A 61 -2.02 6.60 10.18
N VAL A 62 -1.94 7.23 9.00
CA VAL A 62 -2.82 6.98 7.86
C VAL A 62 -1.97 6.76 6.62
N LEU A 63 -2.28 5.71 5.86
CA LEU A 63 -1.70 5.42 4.55
C LEU A 63 -2.73 5.75 3.46
N LEU A 64 -2.32 6.56 2.49
CA LEU A 64 -3.09 6.84 1.28
C LEU A 64 -2.38 6.14 0.12
N LEU A 65 -3.05 5.16 -0.48
CA LEU A 65 -2.51 4.31 -1.52
C LEU A 65 -3.36 4.44 -2.79
N ASP A 66 -2.74 4.87 -3.86
CA ASP A 66 -3.37 5.05 -5.16
C ASP A 66 -2.84 3.98 -6.12
N GLU A 67 -3.71 3.08 -6.53
CA GLU A 67 -3.44 1.94 -7.42
C GLU A 67 -2.15 1.16 -7.07
N PRO A 68 -1.98 0.69 -5.82
CA PRO A 68 -0.75 0.01 -5.42
C PRO A 68 -0.51 -1.32 -6.17
N LEU A 69 -1.53 -1.89 -6.81
CA LEU A 69 -1.43 -3.14 -7.60
C LEU A 69 -1.16 -2.90 -9.09
N ALA A 70 -1.15 -1.62 -9.55
CA ALA A 70 -1.01 -1.31 -10.97
C ALA A 70 0.28 -1.89 -11.58
N GLY A 71 0.14 -2.57 -12.72
CA GLY A 71 1.25 -3.14 -13.48
C GLY A 71 1.88 -4.40 -12.89
N MET A 72 1.31 -4.97 -11.83
CA MET A 72 1.78 -6.21 -11.22
C MET A 72 1.24 -7.45 -11.94
N GLY A 73 2.06 -8.50 -11.99
CA GLY A 73 1.56 -9.84 -12.31
C GLY A 73 0.76 -10.44 -11.16
N VAL A 74 -0.01 -11.49 -11.43
CA VAL A 74 -0.91 -12.13 -10.44
C VAL A 74 -0.20 -12.44 -9.11
N ALA A 75 0.96 -13.08 -9.15
CA ALA A 75 1.69 -13.45 -7.94
C ALA A 75 2.23 -12.24 -7.16
N GLU A 76 2.61 -11.16 -7.84
CA GLU A 76 3.05 -9.91 -7.20
C GLU A 76 1.85 -9.20 -6.56
N ALA A 77 0.71 -9.15 -7.24
CA ALA A 77 -0.53 -8.57 -6.71
C ALA A 77 -1.02 -9.32 -5.47
N GLU A 78 -1.03 -10.65 -5.47
CA GLU A 78 -1.35 -11.47 -4.31
C GLU A 78 -0.41 -11.16 -3.14
N SER A 79 0.90 -11.06 -3.40
CA SER A 79 1.91 -10.72 -2.38
C SER A 79 1.68 -9.33 -1.79
N MET A 80 1.29 -8.37 -2.63
CA MET A 80 0.95 -6.99 -2.20
C MET A 80 -0.32 -6.97 -1.36
N VAL A 81 -1.37 -7.69 -1.74
CA VAL A 81 -2.60 -7.83 -0.94
C VAL A 81 -2.28 -8.39 0.45
N GLN A 82 -1.42 -9.44 0.52
CA GLN A 82 -0.99 -9.99 1.81
C GLN A 82 -0.18 -8.98 2.65
N LEU A 83 0.64 -8.16 2.03
CA LEU A 83 1.33 -7.07 2.70
C LEU A 83 0.34 -6.06 3.30
N LEU A 84 -0.62 -5.59 2.49
CA LEU A 84 -1.63 -4.62 2.94
C LEU A 84 -2.51 -5.18 4.05
N LEU A 85 -2.87 -6.46 4.01
CA LEU A 85 -3.59 -7.14 5.09
C LEU A 85 -2.80 -7.16 6.40
N ARG A 86 -1.47 -7.30 6.34
CA ARG A 86 -0.62 -7.22 7.55
C ARG A 86 -0.50 -5.80 8.10
N LEU A 87 -0.52 -4.78 7.23
CA LEU A 87 -0.44 -3.37 7.63
C LEU A 87 -1.78 -2.82 8.18
N LYS A 88 -2.90 -3.38 7.74
CA LYS A 88 -4.26 -2.96 8.09
C LYS A 88 -4.52 -2.81 9.60
N PRO A 89 -4.11 -3.74 10.49
CA PRO A 89 -4.29 -3.57 11.92
C PRO A 89 -3.40 -2.50 12.56
N LEU A 90 -2.36 -2.05 11.86
CA LEU A 90 -1.36 -1.10 12.35
C LEU A 90 -1.62 0.34 11.89
N HIS A 91 -2.32 0.52 10.77
CA HIS A 91 -2.54 1.82 10.15
C HIS A 91 -3.98 1.94 9.64
N ALA A 92 -4.57 3.13 9.77
CA ALA A 92 -5.74 3.45 8.98
C ALA A 92 -5.31 3.56 7.50
N MET A 93 -6.07 2.96 6.59
CA MET A 93 -5.72 2.97 5.16
C MET A 93 -6.88 3.48 4.32
N MET A 94 -6.57 4.35 3.36
CA MET A 94 -7.45 4.67 2.24
C MET A 94 -6.79 4.15 0.97
N LEU A 95 -7.50 3.29 0.27
CA LEU A 95 -7.04 2.62 -0.94
C LEU A 95 -7.93 3.02 -2.11
N VAL A 96 -7.32 3.43 -3.21
CA VAL A 96 -7.99 3.60 -4.50
C VAL A 96 -7.51 2.46 -5.40
N GLU A 97 -8.42 1.64 -5.87
CA GLU A 97 -8.14 0.48 -6.71
C GLU A 97 -9.30 0.17 -7.66
N HIS A 98 -9.00 -0.49 -8.75
CA HIS A 98 -9.97 -1.01 -9.71
C HIS A 98 -10.00 -2.54 -9.79
N ASP A 99 -9.07 -3.24 -9.13
CA ASP A 99 -9.10 -4.70 -8.94
C ASP A 99 -10.12 -5.03 -7.85
N MET A 100 -11.29 -5.50 -8.27
CA MET A 100 -12.40 -5.74 -7.36
C MET A 100 -12.13 -6.87 -6.37
N ASP A 101 -11.38 -7.90 -6.76
CA ASP A 101 -11.04 -9.01 -5.85
C ASP A 101 -10.14 -8.53 -4.72
N ALA A 102 -9.13 -7.73 -5.03
CA ALA A 102 -8.27 -7.10 -4.05
C ALA A 102 -9.04 -6.14 -3.13
N VAL A 103 -9.92 -5.31 -3.71
CA VAL A 103 -10.74 -4.36 -2.95
C VAL A 103 -11.64 -5.10 -1.96
N PHE A 104 -12.34 -6.16 -2.39
CA PHE A 104 -13.21 -6.95 -1.49
C PHE A 104 -12.42 -7.71 -0.42
N ALA A 105 -11.18 -8.10 -0.69
CA ALA A 105 -10.32 -8.73 0.29
C ALA A 105 -9.81 -7.76 1.37
N LEU A 106 -9.59 -6.49 1.00
CA LEU A 106 -8.93 -5.50 1.85
C LEU A 106 -9.90 -4.58 2.60
N ALA A 107 -11.05 -4.22 2.00
CA ALA A 107 -11.90 -3.16 2.51
C ALA A 107 -12.72 -3.59 3.74
N ASP A 108 -12.82 -2.69 4.75
CA ASP A 108 -13.85 -2.74 5.79
C ASP A 108 -15.07 -1.91 5.40
N HIS A 109 -14.84 -0.86 4.61
CA HIS A 109 -15.86 0.01 4.03
C HIS A 109 -15.47 0.34 2.60
N LEU A 110 -16.41 0.25 1.69
CA LEU A 110 -16.18 0.45 0.26
C LEU A 110 -17.08 1.56 -0.28
N THR A 111 -16.50 2.42 -1.11
CA THR A 111 -17.23 3.42 -1.90
C THR A 111 -16.89 3.22 -3.36
N VAL A 112 -17.89 2.99 -4.18
CA VAL A 112 -17.76 2.79 -5.63
C VAL A 112 -18.15 4.05 -6.37
N MET A 113 -17.26 4.47 -7.28
CA MET A 113 -17.45 5.67 -8.10
C MET A 113 -17.44 5.33 -9.59
N VAL A 114 -18.33 5.93 -10.33
CA VAL A 114 -18.39 5.86 -11.79
C VAL A 114 -18.58 7.28 -12.34
N ASN A 115 -17.75 7.67 -13.29
CA ASN A 115 -17.79 9.01 -13.91
C ASN A 115 -17.84 10.17 -12.90
N GLY A 116 -17.07 10.05 -11.80
CA GLY A 116 -17.01 11.07 -10.75
C GLY A 116 -18.21 11.09 -9.79
N GLN A 117 -19.12 10.13 -9.88
CA GLN A 117 -20.31 10.02 -9.01
C GLN A 117 -20.22 8.76 -8.16
N VAL A 118 -20.55 8.90 -6.87
CA VAL A 118 -20.69 7.74 -5.96
C VAL A 118 -21.99 7.01 -6.33
N ILE A 119 -21.86 5.72 -6.66
CA ILE A 119 -23.01 4.86 -6.99
C ILE A 119 -23.39 3.90 -5.86
N ALA A 120 -22.43 3.57 -4.98
CA ALA A 120 -22.68 2.75 -3.80
C ALA A 120 -21.63 3.07 -2.72
N SER A 121 -22.01 2.95 -1.44
CA SER A 121 -21.10 3.09 -0.30
C SER A 121 -21.66 2.29 0.87
N GLY A 122 -20.79 1.50 1.54
CA GLY A 122 -21.20 0.67 2.67
C GLY A 122 -20.25 -0.50 2.94
N LEU A 123 -20.76 -1.53 3.59
CA LEU A 123 -19.99 -2.76 3.81
C LEU A 123 -19.73 -3.47 2.47
N PRO A 124 -18.58 -4.13 2.30
CA PRO A 124 -18.23 -4.80 1.05
C PRO A 124 -19.32 -5.78 0.54
N ALA A 125 -19.97 -6.52 1.44
CA ALA A 125 -21.03 -7.45 1.08
C ALA A 125 -22.25 -6.73 0.47
N ASP A 126 -22.64 -5.58 1.05
CA ASP A 126 -23.80 -4.80 0.58
C ASP A 126 -23.50 -4.15 -0.77
N VAL A 127 -22.28 -3.61 -0.91
CA VAL A 127 -21.82 -2.99 -2.16
C VAL A 127 -21.73 -4.03 -3.28
N ARG A 128 -21.23 -5.24 -2.98
CA ARG A 128 -21.15 -6.35 -3.94
C ARG A 128 -22.53 -6.78 -4.45
N ALA A 129 -23.56 -6.72 -3.59
CA ALA A 129 -24.93 -7.06 -3.96
C ALA A 129 -25.67 -5.95 -4.72
N ASN A 130 -25.09 -4.75 -4.85
CA ASN A 130 -25.70 -3.61 -5.53
C ASN A 130 -25.72 -3.84 -7.05
N GLU A 131 -26.91 -3.78 -7.67
CA GLU A 131 -27.09 -4.02 -9.10
C GLU A 131 -26.30 -3.03 -9.98
N GLY A 132 -26.20 -1.76 -9.57
CA GLY A 132 -25.42 -0.76 -10.28
C GLY A 132 -23.92 -1.04 -10.28
N VAL A 133 -23.39 -1.58 -9.18
CA VAL A 133 -21.99 -2.02 -9.06
C VAL A 133 -21.75 -3.26 -9.91
N GLN A 134 -22.67 -4.23 -9.87
CA GLN A 134 -22.59 -5.45 -10.69
C GLN A 134 -22.59 -5.10 -12.19
N ALA A 135 -23.46 -4.19 -12.61
CA ALA A 135 -23.52 -3.76 -14.00
C ALA A 135 -22.26 -2.99 -14.45
N ALA A 136 -21.64 -2.21 -13.54
CA ALA A 136 -20.50 -1.36 -13.88
C ALA A 136 -19.16 -2.12 -13.87
N TYR A 137 -19.00 -3.12 -13.00
CA TYR A 137 -17.70 -3.73 -12.72
C TYR A 137 -17.68 -5.26 -12.73
N LEU A 138 -18.80 -5.93 -12.51
CA LEU A 138 -18.88 -7.38 -12.41
C LEU A 138 -19.58 -8.04 -13.61
N GLY A 139 -20.10 -7.22 -14.56
CA GLY A 139 -20.77 -7.67 -15.77
C GLY A 139 -19.91 -7.75 -17.02
N GLU A 140 -18.63 -7.42 -16.96
CA GLU A 140 -17.70 -7.40 -18.11
C GLU A 140 -16.85 -8.67 -18.27
N ASP A 141 -17.13 -9.73 -17.53
CA ASP A 141 -16.52 -11.05 -17.78
C ASP A 141 -17.25 -11.75 -18.95
N HIS A 142 -16.92 -11.31 -20.20
CA HIS A 142 -17.18 -12.04 -21.43
C HIS A 142 -16.02 -11.91 -22.40
#